data_853ff4d9aa33db7aee4e4b66e0995809
#
_entry.id   853ff4d9aa33db7aee4e4b66e0995809
#
_cell.length_a   1.000
_cell.length_b   1.000
_cell.length_c   1.000
_cell.angle_alpha   90.00
_cell.angle_beta   90.00
_cell.angle_gamma   90.00
#
_symmetry.space_group_name_H-M   'P 1'
#
loop_
_entity.id
_entity.type
_entity.pdbx_description
1 polymer ?
#
loop_
_entity_poly.entity_id
_entity_poly.type
_entity_poly.pdbx_seq_one_letter_code
_entity_poly.pdbx_strand_id
1 'polypeptide(L)'
;MKYPKEYLNEIKLRLKVSQVVSKSVQLKKRGKEFIGLSPFKNEKSPSFTVNDEKEFYHCFSSGEHGNIFDFLMKTKSIGFGEAVKILAAEAGMQPYRFSYNLRN
;
A
#
# COMPACT_ATOMS: atom_id res chain seq x y z
N MET A 1 -1.18 -14.17 -14.89
CA MET A 1 -0.99 -14.93 -13.69
C MET A 1 -1.38 -14.13 -12.50
N LYS A 2 -1.92 -14.80 -11.51
CA LYS A 2 -2.40 -14.15 -10.30
C LYS A 2 -1.60 -14.58 -9.10
N TYR A 3 -1.37 -13.64 -8.21
CA TYR A 3 -0.78 -13.96 -6.92
C TYR A 3 -1.84 -14.62 -6.03
N PRO A 4 -1.46 -15.65 -5.25
CA PRO A 4 -2.43 -16.26 -4.33
C PRO A 4 -2.81 -15.28 -3.24
N LYS A 5 -4.05 -15.39 -2.76
CA LYS A 5 -4.52 -14.55 -1.67
C LYS A 5 -3.64 -14.65 -0.44
N GLU A 6 -3.16 -15.85 -0.14
CA GLU A 6 -2.32 -16.07 1.03
C GLU A 6 -1.04 -15.28 0.99
N TYR A 7 -0.44 -15.18 -0.20
CA TYR A 7 0.80 -14.43 -0.36
C TYR A 7 0.54 -12.94 -0.14
N LEU A 8 -0.53 -12.42 -0.74
CA LEU A 8 -0.88 -11.01 -0.59
C LEU A 8 -1.26 -10.68 0.85
N ASN A 9 -1.99 -11.57 1.50
CA ASN A 9 -2.38 -11.35 2.89
C ASN A 9 -1.17 -11.34 3.81
N GLU A 10 -0.17 -12.18 3.53
CA GLU A 10 1.04 -12.19 4.34
C GLU A 10 1.78 -10.87 4.23
N ILE A 11 1.83 -10.27 3.04
CA ILE A 11 2.43 -8.96 2.87
C ILE A 11 1.70 -7.93 3.73
N LYS A 12 0.37 -7.96 3.70
CA LYS A 12 -0.43 -7.01 4.48
C LYS A 12 -0.28 -7.22 5.98
N LEU A 13 -0.05 -8.46 6.40
CA LEU A 13 0.18 -8.73 7.82
C LEU A 13 1.52 -8.20 8.29
N ARG A 14 2.51 -8.19 7.43
CA ARG A 14 3.85 -7.75 7.79
C ARG A 14 4.06 -6.24 7.66
N LEU A 15 3.23 -5.57 6.86
CA LEU A 15 3.39 -4.15 6.58
C LEU A 15 2.13 -3.39 6.94
N LYS A 16 2.26 -2.44 7.85
CA LYS A 16 1.13 -1.56 8.17
C LYS A 16 1.00 -0.50 7.10
N VAL A 17 -0.22 -0.05 6.84
CA VAL A 17 -0.46 0.98 5.84
C VAL A 17 0.32 2.25 6.20
N SER A 18 0.32 2.65 7.48
CA SER A 18 1.05 3.83 7.92
C SER A 18 2.55 3.68 7.65
N GLN A 19 3.07 2.47 7.78
CA GLN A 19 4.48 2.19 7.53
C GLN A 19 4.85 2.39 6.07
N VAL A 20 4.01 1.91 5.18
CA VAL A 20 4.23 2.04 3.74
C VAL A 20 4.06 3.50 3.31
N VAL A 21 2.98 4.13 3.76
CA VAL A 21 2.65 5.49 3.38
C VAL A 21 3.67 6.50 3.91
N SER A 22 4.16 6.30 5.13
CA SER A 22 5.05 7.27 5.76
C SER A 22 6.39 7.43 5.05
N LYS A 23 6.72 6.55 4.13
CA LYS A 23 7.93 6.69 3.33
C LYS A 23 7.85 7.85 2.36
N SER A 24 6.64 8.24 1.98
CA SER A 24 6.46 9.33 1.02
C SER A 24 5.53 10.43 1.54
N VAL A 25 4.78 10.19 2.61
CA VAL A 25 3.85 11.17 3.17
C VAL A 25 4.15 11.31 4.65
N GLN A 26 4.30 12.55 5.10
CA GLN A 26 4.52 12.79 6.51
C GLN A 26 3.19 12.67 7.26
N LEU A 27 3.11 11.69 8.15
CA LEU A 27 1.89 11.39 8.88
C LEU A 27 2.00 11.78 10.34
N LYS A 28 0.88 12.23 10.90
CA LYS A 28 0.75 12.53 12.32
C LYS A 28 -0.30 11.62 12.92
N LYS A 29 -0.02 11.11 14.09
CA LYS A 29 -0.99 10.29 14.81
C LYS A 29 -2.16 11.17 15.25
N ARG A 30 -3.37 10.69 15.02
CA ARG A 30 -4.57 11.40 15.42
C ARG A 30 -5.61 10.38 15.86
N GLY A 31 -5.72 10.14 17.18
CA GLY A 31 -6.58 9.09 17.71
C GLY A 31 -6.10 7.74 17.23
N LYS A 32 -6.98 7.00 16.59
CA LYS A 32 -6.65 5.69 16.06
C LYS A 32 -6.15 5.73 14.62
N GLU A 33 -6.08 6.92 14.05
CA GLU A 33 -5.68 7.07 12.65
C GLU A 33 -4.45 7.96 12.54
N PHE A 34 -3.94 8.04 11.33
CA PHE A 34 -2.88 8.97 10.98
C PHE A 34 -3.41 9.94 9.94
N ILE A 35 -2.90 11.17 9.95
CA ILE A 35 -3.37 12.19 9.02
C ILE A 35 -2.17 12.91 8.44
N GLY A 36 -2.31 13.34 7.18
CA GLY A 36 -1.27 14.08 6.50
C GLY A 36 -1.79 14.78 5.26
N LEU A 37 -0.88 15.44 4.57
CA LEU A 37 -1.22 16.08 3.30
C LEU A 37 -1.29 15.03 2.21
N SER A 38 -2.25 15.19 1.31
CA SER A 38 -2.48 14.20 0.28
C SER A 38 -1.35 14.16 -0.75
N PRO A 39 -0.89 12.95 -1.13
CA PRO A 39 0.06 12.83 -2.24
C PRO A 39 -0.66 12.89 -3.60
N PHE A 40 -1.99 12.90 -3.60
CA PHE A 40 -2.77 12.91 -4.83
C PHE A 40 -3.24 14.29 -5.24
N LYS A 41 -3.11 15.26 -4.35
CA LYS A 41 -3.63 16.57 -4.58
C LYS A 41 -2.78 17.60 -3.85
N ASN A 42 -2.55 18.72 -4.50
CA ASN A 42 -1.80 19.79 -3.87
C ASN A 42 -2.74 20.55 -2.93
N GLU A 43 -2.50 20.44 -1.64
CA GLU A 43 -3.38 21.05 -0.64
C GLU A 43 -2.59 21.58 0.53
N LYS A 44 -3.20 22.48 1.27
CA LYS A 44 -2.57 23.07 2.45
C LYS A 44 -3.10 22.48 3.75
N SER A 45 -4.29 21.91 3.71
CA SER A 45 -4.91 21.30 4.88
C SER A 45 -4.87 19.78 4.77
N PRO A 46 -4.54 19.08 5.85
CA PRO A 46 -4.48 17.63 5.80
C PRO A 46 -5.86 17.02 5.55
N SER A 47 -5.95 16.16 4.56
CA SER A 47 -7.18 15.42 4.25
C SER A 47 -6.92 13.96 3.97
N PHE A 48 -5.67 13.54 4.06
CA PHE A 48 -5.27 12.17 3.78
C PHE A 48 -5.19 11.41 5.10
N THR A 49 -5.96 10.33 5.23
CA THR A 49 -5.99 9.56 6.47
C THR A 49 -5.57 8.12 6.21
N VAL A 50 -5.00 7.51 7.24
CA VAL A 50 -4.57 6.12 7.20
C VAL A 50 -5.10 5.42 8.44
N ASN A 51 -5.71 4.27 8.26
CA ASN A 51 -6.23 3.44 9.35
C ASN A 51 -5.54 2.07 9.27
N ASP A 52 -4.62 1.82 10.20
CA ASP A 52 -3.88 0.56 10.20
C ASP A 52 -4.75 -0.62 10.56
N GLU A 53 -5.71 -0.43 11.43
CA GLU A 53 -6.59 -1.50 11.86
C GLU A 53 -7.46 -1.98 10.71
N LYS A 54 -7.97 -1.04 9.92
CA LYS A 54 -8.79 -1.37 8.75
C LYS A 54 -7.97 -1.59 7.50
N GLU A 55 -6.66 -1.34 7.58
CA GLU A 55 -5.72 -1.59 6.49
C GLU A 55 -6.02 -0.79 5.23
N PHE A 56 -6.38 0.48 5.39
CA PHE A 56 -6.66 1.29 4.22
C PHE A 56 -6.32 2.76 4.45
N TYR A 57 -6.19 3.47 3.34
CA TYR A 57 -6.04 4.92 3.37
C TYR A 57 -7.24 5.54 2.67
N HIS A 58 -7.50 6.80 2.98
CA HIS A 58 -8.57 7.54 2.34
C HIS A 58 -8.20 9.01 2.26
N CYS A 59 -8.32 9.58 1.07
CA CYS A 59 -8.07 10.99 0.84
C CYS A 59 -9.40 11.71 0.66
N PHE A 60 -9.80 12.51 1.64
CA PHE A 60 -11.10 13.15 1.60
C PHE A 60 -11.19 14.23 0.53
N SER A 61 -10.08 14.83 0.15
CA SER A 61 -10.12 15.89 -0.85
C SER A 61 -10.18 15.36 -2.28
N SER A 62 -9.59 14.20 -2.54
CA SER A 62 -9.58 13.63 -3.91
C SER A 62 -10.50 12.44 -4.08
N GLY A 63 -10.92 11.82 -2.98
CA GLY A 63 -11.71 10.61 -3.04
C GLY A 63 -10.91 9.33 -3.23
N GLU A 64 -9.59 9.42 -3.38
CA GLU A 64 -8.76 8.23 -3.52
C GLU A 64 -8.74 7.41 -2.24
N HIS A 65 -8.80 6.10 -2.41
CA HIS A 65 -8.75 5.21 -1.25
C HIS A 65 -8.24 3.84 -1.69
N GLY A 66 -7.81 3.02 -0.75
CA GLY A 66 -7.33 1.69 -1.07
C GLY A 66 -6.39 1.13 -0.01
N ASN A 67 -5.71 0.04 -0.37
CA ASN A 67 -4.75 -0.61 0.50
C ASN A 67 -3.32 -0.25 0.08
N ILE A 68 -2.32 -0.96 0.64
CA ILE A 68 -0.92 -0.65 0.34
C ILE A 68 -0.57 -0.86 -1.12
N PHE A 69 -1.20 -1.84 -1.78
CA PHE A 69 -0.94 -2.07 -3.21
C PHE A 69 -1.50 -0.93 -4.03
N ASP A 70 -2.71 -0.50 -3.74
CA ASP A 70 -3.33 0.64 -4.43
C ASP A 70 -2.49 1.90 -4.26
N PHE A 71 -1.97 2.11 -3.06
CA PHE A 71 -1.17 3.29 -2.78
C PHE A 71 0.07 3.34 -3.67
N LEU A 72 0.81 2.23 -3.76
CA LEU A 72 2.00 2.19 -4.61
C LEU A 72 1.66 2.33 -6.08
N MET A 73 0.61 1.64 -6.51
CA MET A 73 0.21 1.71 -7.91
C MET A 73 -0.10 3.14 -8.34
N LYS A 74 -0.80 3.87 -7.48
CA LYS A 74 -1.22 5.22 -7.80
C LYS A 74 -0.10 6.25 -7.64
N THR A 75 0.70 6.13 -6.58
CA THR A 75 1.74 7.13 -6.33
C THR A 75 2.97 6.92 -7.20
N LYS A 76 3.24 5.70 -7.61
CA LYS A 76 4.42 5.40 -8.43
C LYS A 76 4.07 5.12 -9.88
N SER A 77 2.79 5.12 -10.22
CA SER A 77 2.31 4.83 -11.58
C SER A 77 2.84 3.50 -12.08
N ILE A 78 2.71 2.48 -11.27
CA ILE A 78 3.18 1.13 -11.60
C ILE A 78 2.00 0.16 -11.58
N GLY A 79 2.21 -1.02 -12.15
CA GLY A 79 1.19 -2.05 -12.16
C GLY A 79 1.18 -2.84 -10.86
N PHE A 80 0.16 -3.69 -10.73
CA PHE A 80 -0.03 -4.48 -9.52
C PHE A 80 1.14 -5.42 -9.26
N GLY A 81 1.63 -6.10 -10.30
CA GLY A 81 2.75 -7.02 -10.14
C GLY A 81 3.99 -6.34 -9.61
N GLU A 82 4.27 -5.14 -10.10
CA GLU A 82 5.41 -4.38 -9.64
C GLU A 82 5.24 -3.96 -8.18
N ALA A 83 4.04 -3.53 -7.83
CA ALA A 83 3.74 -3.14 -6.46
C ALA A 83 3.91 -4.32 -5.50
N VAL A 84 3.46 -5.51 -5.91
CA VAL A 84 3.61 -6.71 -5.09
C VAL A 84 5.08 -7.03 -4.86
N LYS A 85 5.91 -6.93 -5.91
CA LYS A 85 7.33 -7.22 -5.78
C LYS A 85 8.02 -6.27 -4.80
N ILE A 86 7.69 -4.98 -4.91
CA ILE A 86 8.29 -3.98 -4.03
C ILE A 86 7.89 -4.25 -2.58
N LEU A 87 6.62 -4.48 -2.34
CA LEU A 87 6.12 -4.66 -0.99
C LEU A 87 6.54 -5.99 -0.38
N ALA A 88 6.64 -7.04 -1.18
CA ALA A 88 7.14 -8.32 -0.68
C ALA A 88 8.58 -8.19 -0.22
N ALA A 89 9.40 -7.48 -1.01
CA ALA A 89 10.79 -7.25 -0.62
C ALA A 89 10.86 -6.43 0.68
N GLU A 90 10.01 -5.43 0.80
CA GLU A 90 9.97 -4.61 1.99
C GLU A 90 9.54 -5.42 3.21
N ALA A 91 8.64 -6.38 3.00
CA ALA A 91 8.16 -7.26 4.06
C ALA A 91 9.16 -8.36 4.41
N GLY A 92 10.27 -8.43 3.70
CA GLY A 92 11.27 -9.46 3.92
C GLY A 92 10.84 -10.82 3.43
N MET A 93 9.95 -10.86 2.45
CA MET A 93 9.47 -12.11 1.90
C MET A 93 10.20 -12.46 0.63
N GLN A 94 10.27 -13.76 0.35
CA GLN A 94 10.83 -14.23 -0.90
C GLN A 94 9.90 -13.81 -2.05
N PRO A 95 10.46 -13.46 -3.23
CA PRO A 95 9.60 -13.19 -4.38
C PRO A 95 8.76 -14.42 -4.70
N TYR A 96 7.51 -14.18 -5.05
CA TYR A 96 6.63 -15.28 -5.39
C TYR A 96 7.03 -15.87 -6.73
N ARG A 97 7.14 -17.19 -6.79
CA ARG A 97 7.48 -17.89 -8.02
C ARG A 97 6.25 -18.54 -8.58
N PHE A 98 5.84 -18.07 -9.75
CA PHE A 98 4.74 -18.72 -10.43
C PHE A 98 5.23 -20.03 -11.04
N SER A 99 4.42 -21.08 -10.89
CA SER A 99 4.75 -22.36 -11.47
C SER A 99 4.35 -22.34 -12.90
N TYR A 100 5.32 -22.32 -13.77
CA TYR A 100 5.04 -22.56 -15.17
C TYR A 100 5.30 -24.01 -15.38
N ASN A 101 4.38 -24.76 -15.74
CA ASN A 101 4.70 -26.11 -16.05
C ASN A 101 5.30 -26.26 -17.32
N LEU A 102 6.37 -26.58 -17.29
CA LEU A 102 7.14 -26.63 -18.43
C LEU A 102 7.29 -27.98 -19.01
N ARG A 103 6.94 -27.86 -18.37
CA ARG A 103 7.11 -28.55 -18.36
C ARG A 103 7.06 -28.81 -18.51
N ASN A 104 7.29 -28.88 -18.83
CA ASN A 104 7.21 -28.89 -18.58
C ASN A 104 7.25 -29.02 -18.67
#